data_7e381f3f20ca74ced40b9035e6c6b8e1
#
_entry.id   7e381f3f20ca74ced40b9035e6c6b8e1
#
_cell.length_a   1.000
_cell.length_b   1.000
_cell.length_c   1.000
_cell.angle_alpha   90.00
_cell.angle_beta   90.00
_cell.angle_gamma   90.00
#
_symmetry.space_group_name_H-M   'P 1'
#
loop_
_entity.id
_entity.type
_entity.pdbx_description
1 polymer ?
#
loop_
_entity_poly.entity_id
_entity_poly.type
_entity_poly.pdbx_seq_one_letter_code
_entity_poly.pdbx_strand_id
1 'polypeptide(L)'
;MNSILSDLVKVIGMERDALLTYASYRLGNRSDAEDVLQDCYLRLHERFTDGQEGAKLNIRNYVFRSLSNLCTDRLADRTRHLTVDLGQQDVVETDTDNRESEYYRITSMLDRIPEEQAEVIRLRMYGNRSFAEISNILQVPLPTVKSRFLYGIEKIRKAMKPRA
;
A
#
# COMPACT_ATOMS: atom_id res chain seq x y z
N MET A 1 27.08 -16.14 -0.22
CA MET A 1 26.16 -14.99 -0.20
C MET A 1 24.85 -15.41 -0.84
N ASN A 2 23.76 -15.27 -0.13
CA ASN A 2 22.45 -15.69 -0.62
C ASN A 2 22.00 -14.75 -1.73
N SER A 3 21.78 -15.27 -2.94
CA SER A 3 21.38 -14.44 -4.11
C SER A 3 20.01 -13.79 -3.91
N ILE A 4 19.11 -14.42 -3.15
CA ILE A 4 17.79 -13.87 -2.82
C ILE A 4 17.93 -12.59 -1.97
N LEU A 5 18.83 -12.59 -0.99
CA LEU A 5 19.07 -11.39 -0.19
C LEU A 5 19.63 -10.25 -1.02
N SER A 6 20.54 -10.55 -1.95
CA SER A 6 21.07 -9.56 -2.88
C SER A 6 19.97 -8.98 -3.75
N ASP A 7 19.08 -9.82 -4.27
CA ASP A 7 17.93 -9.39 -5.08
C ASP A 7 16.94 -8.57 -4.27
N LEU A 8 16.70 -8.94 -3.01
CA LEU A 8 15.84 -8.18 -2.11
C LEU A 8 16.36 -6.74 -1.91
N VAL A 9 17.65 -6.61 -1.62
CA VAL A 9 18.28 -5.30 -1.43
C VAL A 9 18.16 -4.45 -2.69
N LYS A 10 18.41 -5.04 -3.86
CA LYS A 10 18.29 -4.36 -5.15
C LYS A 10 16.86 -3.90 -5.41
N VAL A 11 15.88 -4.77 -5.22
CA VAL A 11 14.47 -4.45 -5.47
C VAL A 11 14.00 -3.33 -4.55
N ILE A 12 14.31 -3.41 -3.26
CA ILE A 12 13.91 -2.36 -2.32
C ILE A 12 14.58 -1.03 -2.67
N GLY A 13 15.84 -1.05 -3.06
CA GLY A 13 16.53 0.16 -3.50
C GLY A 13 15.93 0.76 -4.76
N MET A 14 15.64 -0.07 -5.76
CA MET A 14 15.09 0.39 -7.05
C MET A 14 13.63 0.84 -6.94
N GLU A 15 12.84 0.18 -6.11
CA GLU A 15 11.40 0.43 -5.99
C GLU A 15 11.05 1.28 -4.76
N ARG A 16 12.06 1.82 -4.08
CA ARG A 16 11.85 2.55 -2.81
C ARG A 16 10.80 3.66 -2.93
N ASP A 17 10.90 4.48 -3.98
CA ASP A 17 9.98 5.60 -4.16
C ASP A 17 8.54 5.11 -4.38
N ALA A 18 8.37 4.09 -5.22
CA ALA A 18 7.04 3.51 -5.47
C ALA A 18 6.48 2.84 -4.22
N LEU A 19 7.32 2.13 -3.47
CA LEU A 19 6.90 1.49 -2.22
C LEU A 19 6.47 2.52 -1.17
N LEU A 20 7.25 3.58 -1.00
CA LEU A 20 6.92 4.66 -0.05
C LEU A 20 5.67 5.43 -0.48
N THR A 21 5.55 5.72 -1.76
CA THR A 21 4.38 6.43 -2.29
C THR A 21 3.12 5.60 -2.08
N TYR A 22 3.16 4.31 -2.42
CA TYR A 22 2.04 3.41 -2.19
C TYR A 22 1.65 3.39 -0.71
N ALA A 23 2.61 3.17 0.18
CA ALA A 23 2.33 3.06 1.62
C ALA A 23 1.84 4.39 2.20
N SER A 24 2.33 5.52 1.71
CA SER A 24 1.87 6.85 2.15
C SER A 24 0.40 7.08 1.82
N TYR A 25 -0.03 6.69 0.63
CA TYR A 25 -1.43 6.80 0.24
C TYR A 25 -2.31 5.73 0.88
N ARG A 26 -1.72 4.63 1.33
CA ARG A 26 -2.44 3.58 2.07
C ARG A 26 -2.67 3.98 3.52
N LEU A 27 -1.64 4.55 4.17
CA LEU A 27 -1.64 4.86 5.59
C LEU A 27 -2.01 6.32 5.90
N GLY A 28 -1.95 7.18 4.90
CA GLY A 28 -2.34 8.59 5.03
C GLY A 28 -1.21 9.52 5.44
N ASN A 29 0.01 9.02 5.66
CA ASN A 29 1.15 9.85 5.99
C ASN A 29 2.47 9.13 5.68
N ARG A 30 3.52 9.91 5.45
CA ARG A 30 4.81 9.38 5.04
C ARG A 30 5.59 8.75 6.20
N SER A 31 5.45 9.28 7.39
CA SER A 31 6.17 8.77 8.56
C SER A 31 5.83 7.30 8.83
N ASP A 32 4.53 6.98 8.83
CA ASP A 32 4.07 5.60 9.00
C ASP A 32 4.48 4.72 7.82
N ALA A 33 4.51 5.29 6.61
CA ALA A 33 4.97 4.57 5.42
C ALA A 33 6.43 4.16 5.53
N GLU A 34 7.28 5.04 6.03
CA GLU A 34 8.70 4.74 6.26
C GLU A 34 8.88 3.64 7.30
N ASP A 35 8.13 3.70 8.38
CA ASP A 35 8.16 2.69 9.44
C ASP A 35 7.73 1.32 8.91
N VAL A 36 6.65 1.26 8.17
CA VAL A 36 6.15 0.00 7.65
C VAL A 36 7.06 -0.59 6.58
N LEU A 37 7.68 0.26 5.77
CA LEU A 37 8.64 -0.23 4.76
C LEU A 37 9.89 -0.82 5.44
N GLN A 38 10.39 -0.16 6.48
CA GLN A 38 11.51 -0.68 7.24
C GLN A 38 11.16 -2.03 7.88
N ASP A 39 9.99 -2.14 8.50
CA ASP A 39 9.51 -3.39 9.08
C ASP A 39 9.37 -4.49 8.03
N CYS A 40 8.86 -4.14 6.87
CA CYS A 40 8.75 -5.06 5.73
C CYS A 40 10.12 -5.60 5.32
N TYR A 41 11.10 -4.71 5.16
CA TYR A 41 12.46 -5.11 4.80
C TYR A 41 13.05 -6.07 5.83
N LEU A 42 12.93 -5.75 7.11
CA LEU A 42 13.49 -6.57 8.18
C LEU A 42 12.86 -7.96 8.21
N ARG A 43 11.55 -8.06 8.05
CA ARG A 43 10.84 -9.34 8.03
C ARG A 43 11.24 -10.19 6.82
N LEU A 44 11.34 -9.58 5.65
CA LEU A 44 11.76 -10.29 4.44
C LEU A 44 13.21 -10.72 4.50
N HIS A 45 14.06 -9.87 5.04
CA HIS A 45 15.49 -10.21 5.24
C HIS A 45 15.63 -11.44 6.14
N GLU A 46 14.93 -11.46 7.27
CA GLU A 46 14.93 -12.58 8.17
C GLU A 46 14.42 -13.86 7.53
N ARG A 47 13.29 -13.76 6.81
CA ARG A 47 12.67 -14.90 6.15
C ARG A 47 13.58 -15.49 5.07
N PHE A 48 14.21 -14.65 4.27
CA PHE A 48 15.10 -15.10 3.20
C PHE A 48 16.45 -15.62 3.72
N THR A 49 16.88 -15.15 4.89
CA THR A 49 18.08 -15.67 5.55
C THR A 49 17.87 -17.12 5.98
N ASP A 50 16.66 -17.46 6.42
CA ASP A 50 16.31 -18.82 6.83
C ASP A 50 16.14 -19.80 5.64
N GLY A 51 16.26 -19.30 4.41
CA GLY A 51 16.28 -20.14 3.22
C GLY A 51 14.95 -20.80 2.85
N GLN A 52 13.84 -20.28 3.33
CA GLN A 52 12.52 -20.91 3.17
C GLN A 52 11.86 -20.63 1.83
N GLU A 53 12.42 -19.77 1.00
CA GLU A 53 11.79 -19.38 -0.27
C GLU A 53 12.54 -19.92 -1.47
N GLY A 54 11.79 -20.52 -2.40
CA GLY A 54 12.33 -21.14 -3.59
C GLY A 54 12.75 -20.16 -4.69
N ALA A 55 13.53 -20.66 -5.64
CA ALA A 55 14.17 -19.90 -6.70
C ALA A 55 13.19 -19.30 -7.74
N LYS A 56 11.90 -19.60 -7.68
CA LYS A 56 10.89 -19.16 -8.66
C LYS A 56 10.08 -17.96 -8.21
N LEU A 57 10.47 -17.32 -7.12
CA LEU A 57 9.73 -16.20 -6.55
C LEU A 57 10.00 -14.92 -7.32
N ASN A 58 8.94 -14.20 -7.72
CA ASN A 58 9.08 -12.85 -8.21
C ASN A 58 9.23 -11.92 -7.00
N ILE A 59 10.46 -11.55 -6.69
CA ILE A 59 10.79 -10.79 -5.49
C ILE A 59 10.10 -9.43 -5.47
N ARG A 60 10.06 -8.75 -6.62
CA ARG A 60 9.41 -7.44 -6.72
C ARG A 60 7.93 -7.51 -6.33
N ASN A 61 7.20 -8.46 -6.90
CA ASN A 61 5.80 -8.63 -6.57
C ASN A 61 5.61 -9.09 -5.13
N TYR A 62 6.51 -9.92 -4.63
CA TYR A 62 6.47 -10.40 -3.26
C TYR A 62 6.68 -9.26 -2.24
N VAL A 63 7.58 -8.33 -2.54
CA VAL A 63 7.81 -7.15 -1.68
C VAL A 63 6.54 -6.30 -1.61
N PHE A 64 5.90 -6.01 -2.76
CA PHE A 64 4.66 -5.23 -2.78
C PHE A 64 3.54 -5.95 -2.02
N ARG A 65 3.43 -7.27 -2.20
CA ARG A 65 2.43 -8.06 -1.47
C ARG A 65 2.66 -8.03 0.04
N SER A 66 3.90 -8.19 0.47
CA SER A 66 4.27 -8.13 1.89
C SER A 66 3.99 -6.76 2.49
N LEU A 67 4.31 -5.70 1.75
CA LEU A 67 4.03 -4.33 2.17
C LEU A 67 2.53 -4.08 2.28
N SER A 68 1.76 -4.53 1.30
CA SER A 68 0.29 -4.43 1.32
C SER A 68 -0.29 -5.10 2.56
N ASN A 69 0.17 -6.31 2.87
CA ASN A 69 -0.29 -7.06 4.05
C ASN A 69 0.06 -6.33 5.35
N LEU A 70 1.26 -5.77 5.45
CA LEU A 70 1.66 -5.02 6.64
C LEU A 70 0.86 -3.72 6.80
N CYS A 71 0.56 -3.04 5.72
CA CYS A 71 -0.31 -1.86 5.75
C CYS A 71 -1.71 -2.24 6.26
N THR A 72 -2.25 -3.35 5.80
CA THR A 72 -3.55 -3.86 6.26
C THR A 72 -3.52 -4.12 7.76
N ASP A 73 -2.47 -4.78 8.25
CA ASP A 73 -2.31 -5.07 9.67
C ASP A 73 -2.20 -3.79 10.50
N ARG A 74 -1.44 -2.79 10.01
CA ARG A 74 -1.30 -1.49 10.68
C ARG A 74 -2.63 -0.76 10.79
N LEU A 75 -3.43 -0.79 9.73
CA LEU A 75 -4.74 -0.15 9.73
C LEU A 75 -5.72 -0.86 10.65
N ALA A 76 -5.66 -2.18 10.72
CA ALA A 76 -6.46 -2.96 11.66
C ALA A 76 -6.11 -2.62 13.11
N ASP A 77 -4.82 -2.47 13.42
CA ASP A 77 -4.35 -2.07 14.74
C ASP A 77 -4.82 -0.67 15.12
N ARG A 78 -4.78 0.29 14.19
CA ARG A 78 -5.30 1.65 14.41
C ARG A 78 -6.78 1.61 14.77
N THR A 79 -7.56 0.85 14.04
CA THR A 79 -9.00 0.74 14.29
C THR A 79 -9.27 0.17 15.69
N ARG A 80 -8.51 -0.83 16.12
CA ARG A 80 -8.63 -1.38 17.47
C ARG A 80 -8.29 -0.35 18.55
N HIS A 81 -7.24 0.43 18.34
CA HIS A 81 -6.87 1.48 19.28
C HIS A 81 -7.90 2.61 19.34
N LEU A 82 -8.51 2.97 18.21
CA LEU A 82 -9.56 3.98 18.17
C LEU A 82 -10.82 3.54 18.92
N THR A 83 -11.16 2.26 18.91
CA THR A 83 -12.31 1.75 19.67
C THR A 83 -12.04 1.72 21.17
N VAL A 84 -10.81 1.68 21.62
CA VAL A 84 -10.42 1.74 23.03
C VAL A 84 -10.32 3.17 23.54
N ASP A 85 -9.93 4.12 22.66
CA ASP A 85 -9.74 5.54 22.98
C ASP A 85 -10.89 6.42 22.48
N LEU A 86 -12.13 5.99 22.75
CA LEU A 86 -13.31 6.80 22.45
C LEU A 86 -13.30 8.09 23.30
N GLY A 87 -12.67 9.13 22.83
CA GLY A 87 -12.64 10.41 23.51
C GLY A 87 -11.44 11.28 23.23
N GLN A 88 -10.43 10.76 22.57
CA GLN A 88 -9.28 11.58 22.17
C GLN A 88 -9.21 11.65 20.65
N GLN A 89 -10.15 12.40 20.09
CA GLN A 89 -9.94 12.92 18.75
C GLN A 89 -9.06 14.16 18.88
N ASP A 90 -7.80 13.93 19.04
CA ASP A 90 -6.83 14.96 18.76
C ASP A 90 -6.75 15.10 17.25
N VAL A 91 -7.63 15.91 16.72
CA VAL A 91 -7.41 16.49 15.41
C VAL A 91 -6.23 17.43 15.62
N VAL A 92 -5.05 16.91 15.55
CA VAL A 92 -3.87 17.75 15.43
C VAL A 92 -3.93 18.32 14.03
N GLU A 93 -4.49 19.52 13.90
CA GLU A 93 -4.22 20.34 12.76
C GLU A 93 -2.76 20.75 12.84
N THR A 94 -1.89 19.84 12.45
CA THR A 94 -0.53 20.23 12.13
C THR A 94 -0.59 20.97 10.80
N ASP A 95 0.09 22.09 10.74
CA ASP A 95 0.46 22.72 9.49
C ASP A 95 1.29 21.70 8.71
N THR A 96 0.60 20.75 8.17
CA THR A 96 1.21 19.71 7.38
C THR A 96 1.58 20.29 6.03
N ASP A 97 2.79 20.01 5.60
CA ASP A 97 3.23 20.13 4.24
C ASP A 97 2.07 19.73 3.30
N ASN A 98 1.92 20.42 2.18
CA ASN A 98 0.89 20.14 1.18
C ASN A 98 0.81 18.66 0.79
N ARG A 99 1.89 17.91 0.88
CA ARG A 99 1.94 16.47 0.62
C ARG A 99 1.18 15.66 1.66
N GLU A 100 1.35 15.96 2.95
CA GLU A 100 0.63 15.25 4.02
C GLU A 100 -0.87 15.47 3.88
N SER A 101 -1.27 16.70 3.57
CA SER A 101 -2.67 17.04 3.31
C SER A 101 -3.21 16.26 2.10
N GLU A 102 -2.42 16.11 1.04
CA GLU A 102 -2.80 15.32 -0.14
C GLU A 102 -2.95 13.84 0.18
N TYR A 103 -1.99 13.26 0.92
CA TYR A 103 -2.07 11.86 1.33
C TYR A 103 -3.36 11.59 2.11
N TYR A 104 -3.67 12.45 3.06
CA TYR A 104 -4.88 12.33 3.88
C TYR A 104 -6.14 12.42 3.02
N ARG A 105 -6.20 13.39 2.13
CA ARG A 105 -7.37 13.62 1.27
C ARG A 105 -7.63 12.44 0.34
N ILE A 106 -6.59 11.95 -0.33
CA ILE A 106 -6.71 10.81 -1.26
C ILE A 106 -7.04 9.54 -0.49
N THR A 107 -6.39 9.30 0.64
CA THR A 107 -6.67 8.14 1.49
C THR A 107 -8.13 8.14 1.92
N SER A 108 -8.65 9.29 2.36
CA SER A 108 -10.05 9.42 2.76
C SER A 108 -11.01 9.15 1.61
N MET A 109 -10.66 9.60 0.42
CA MET A 109 -11.46 9.36 -0.79
C MET A 109 -11.51 7.88 -1.14
N LEU A 110 -10.37 7.21 -1.10
CA LEU A 110 -10.26 5.78 -1.41
C LEU A 110 -10.95 4.91 -0.35
N ASP A 111 -11.02 5.38 0.89
CA ASP A 111 -11.73 4.67 1.95
C ASP A 111 -13.25 4.61 1.73
N ARG A 112 -13.78 5.45 0.84
CA ARG A 112 -15.22 5.50 0.53
C ARG A 112 -15.66 4.51 -0.53
N ILE A 113 -14.72 3.87 -1.22
CA ILE A 113 -15.02 2.85 -2.22
C ILE A 113 -14.65 1.47 -1.65
N PRO A 114 -15.15 0.37 -2.25
CA PRO A 114 -14.76 -0.97 -1.78
C PRO A 114 -13.25 -1.15 -1.75
N GLU A 115 -12.75 -1.76 -0.70
CA GLU A 115 -11.31 -1.93 -0.48
C GLU A 115 -10.63 -2.66 -1.63
N GLU A 116 -11.27 -3.64 -2.22
CA GLU A 116 -10.71 -4.39 -3.35
C GLU A 116 -10.44 -3.49 -4.56
N GLN A 117 -11.30 -2.51 -4.79
CA GLN A 117 -11.13 -1.54 -5.86
C GLN A 117 -10.07 -0.50 -5.50
N ALA A 118 -10.10 -0.03 -4.24
CA ALA A 118 -9.13 0.94 -3.75
C ALA A 118 -7.70 0.40 -3.83
N GLU A 119 -7.49 -0.87 -3.47
CA GLU A 119 -6.16 -1.48 -3.49
C GLU A 119 -5.59 -1.55 -4.91
N VAL A 120 -6.39 -1.93 -5.89
CA VAL A 120 -5.95 -1.94 -7.29
C VAL A 120 -5.55 -0.53 -7.74
N ILE A 121 -6.33 0.47 -7.35
CA ILE A 121 -6.03 1.88 -7.70
C ILE A 121 -4.71 2.31 -7.06
N ARG A 122 -4.49 2.00 -5.77
CA ARG A 122 -3.26 2.37 -5.08
C ARG A 122 -2.03 1.73 -5.73
N LEU A 123 -2.10 0.46 -6.05
CA LEU A 123 -0.99 -0.26 -6.68
C LEU A 123 -0.71 0.27 -8.08
N ARG A 124 -1.74 0.59 -8.84
CA ARG A 124 -1.59 1.11 -10.20
C ARG A 124 -1.09 2.55 -10.23
N MET A 125 -1.72 3.44 -9.44
CA MET A 125 -1.47 4.86 -9.50
C MET A 125 -0.29 5.30 -8.64
N TYR A 126 -0.09 4.69 -7.50
CA TYR A 126 0.91 5.11 -6.53
C TYR A 126 2.06 4.11 -6.40
N GLY A 127 1.77 2.83 -6.56
CA GLY A 127 2.81 1.79 -6.60
C GLY A 127 3.47 1.63 -7.95
N ASN A 128 2.92 2.27 -8.98
CA ASN A 128 3.42 2.20 -10.36
C ASN A 128 3.52 0.76 -10.88
N ARG A 129 2.52 -0.07 -10.57
CA ARG A 129 2.47 -1.46 -11.00
C ARG A 129 1.58 -1.62 -12.22
N SER A 130 1.97 -2.50 -13.14
CA SER A 130 1.13 -2.89 -14.26
C SER A 130 -0.05 -3.74 -13.76
N PHE A 131 -1.11 -3.85 -14.55
CA PHE A 131 -2.24 -4.72 -14.20
C PHE A 131 -1.81 -6.19 -14.06
N ALA A 132 -0.88 -6.64 -14.89
CA ALA A 132 -0.34 -8.00 -14.79
C ALA A 132 0.41 -8.21 -13.47
N GLU A 133 1.21 -7.22 -13.04
CA GLU A 133 1.89 -7.27 -11.76
C GLU A 133 0.90 -7.27 -10.60
N ILE A 134 -0.13 -6.43 -10.68
CA ILE A 134 -1.18 -6.37 -9.65
C ILE A 134 -1.93 -7.70 -9.55
N SER A 135 -2.22 -8.32 -10.68
CA SER A 135 -2.81 -9.67 -10.71
C SER A 135 -1.96 -10.67 -9.91
N ASN A 136 -0.66 -10.62 -10.08
CA ASN A 136 0.27 -11.48 -9.33
C ASN A 136 0.34 -11.09 -7.86
N ILE A 137 0.44 -9.80 -7.56
CA ILE A 137 0.53 -9.29 -6.19
C ILE A 137 -0.70 -9.68 -5.36
N LEU A 138 -1.89 -9.48 -5.92
CA LEU A 138 -3.14 -9.74 -5.21
C LEU A 138 -3.67 -11.15 -5.40
N GLN A 139 -3.08 -11.95 -6.28
CA GLN A 139 -3.50 -13.32 -6.59
C GLN A 139 -4.96 -13.35 -7.08
N VAL A 140 -5.29 -12.45 -8.00
CA VAL A 140 -6.60 -12.40 -8.66
C VAL A 140 -6.40 -12.37 -10.17
N PRO A 141 -7.39 -12.85 -10.95
CA PRO A 141 -7.28 -12.86 -12.42
C PRO A 141 -7.11 -11.45 -13.00
N LEU A 142 -6.37 -11.34 -14.09
CA LEU A 142 -6.13 -10.07 -14.75
C LEU A 142 -7.42 -9.34 -15.15
N PRO A 143 -8.45 -10.01 -15.72
CA PRO A 143 -9.72 -9.33 -16.00
C PRO A 143 -10.38 -8.74 -14.74
N THR A 144 -10.25 -9.41 -13.60
CA THR A 144 -10.76 -8.93 -12.31
C THR A 144 -10.05 -7.66 -11.89
N VAL A 145 -8.72 -7.61 -12.04
CA VAL A 145 -7.93 -6.41 -11.73
C VAL A 145 -8.42 -5.23 -12.57
N LYS A 146 -8.57 -5.43 -13.87
CA LYS A 146 -9.04 -4.38 -14.79
C LYS A 146 -10.44 -3.89 -14.44
N SER A 147 -11.35 -4.81 -14.13
CA SER A 147 -12.72 -4.46 -13.73
C SER A 147 -12.75 -3.66 -12.44
N ARG A 148 -11.98 -4.10 -11.43
CA ARG A 148 -11.88 -3.38 -10.15
C ARG A 148 -11.34 -1.96 -10.33
N PHE A 149 -10.35 -1.80 -11.19
CA PHE A 149 -9.80 -0.48 -11.50
C PHE A 149 -10.85 0.42 -12.13
N LEU A 150 -11.52 -0.05 -13.18
CA LEU A 150 -12.53 0.74 -13.90
C LEU A 150 -13.70 1.12 -13.01
N TYR A 151 -14.22 0.17 -12.22
CA TYR A 151 -15.34 0.46 -11.31
C TYR A 151 -14.94 1.41 -10.21
N GLY A 152 -13.73 1.27 -9.66
CA GLY A 152 -13.22 2.17 -8.63
C GLY A 152 -13.06 3.59 -9.15
N ILE A 153 -12.45 3.77 -10.32
CA ILE A 153 -12.29 5.08 -10.96
C ILE A 153 -13.66 5.72 -11.25
N GLU A 154 -14.62 4.92 -11.73
CA GLU A 154 -15.98 5.40 -11.98
C GLU A 154 -16.64 5.94 -10.72
N LYS A 155 -16.52 5.23 -9.61
CA LYS A 155 -17.08 5.65 -8.33
C LYS A 155 -16.44 6.94 -7.82
N ILE A 156 -15.11 7.05 -7.94
CA ILE A 156 -14.39 8.27 -7.57
C ILE A 156 -14.85 9.45 -8.42
N ARG A 157 -14.97 9.23 -9.74
CA ARG A 157 -15.41 10.26 -10.67
C ARG A 157 -16.79 10.77 -10.30
N LYS A 158 -17.74 9.88 -10.00
CA LYS A 158 -19.09 10.26 -9.58
C LYS A 158 -19.08 11.06 -8.28
N ALA A 159 -18.25 10.67 -7.33
CA ALA A 159 -18.15 11.37 -6.05
C ALA A 159 -17.55 12.76 -6.18
N MET A 160 -16.74 13.01 -7.22
CA MET A 160 -16.08 14.30 -7.46
C MET A 160 -16.88 15.25 -8.33
N LYS A 161 -18.00 14.81 -8.94
CA LYS A 161 -18.82 15.70 -9.74
C LYS A 161 -19.44 16.78 -8.84
N PRO A 162 -19.29 18.08 -9.21
CA PRO A 162 -19.99 19.13 -8.46
C PRO A 162 -21.48 18.89 -8.60
N ARG A 163 -22.18 19.01 -7.48
CA ARG A 163 -23.65 18.99 -7.49
C ARG A 163 -24.13 20.22 -8.25
N ALA A 164 -24.71 19.98 -9.43
CA ALA A 164 -25.37 21.04 -10.16
C ALA A 164 -26.66 21.45 -9.44
#